data_01b3b3f9700d44e472158719f7151ff9
#
_entry.id   01b3b3f9700d44e472158719f7151ff9
#
_cell.length_a   1.000
_cell.length_b   1.000
_cell.length_c   1.000
_cell.angle_alpha   90.00
_cell.angle_beta   90.00
_cell.angle_gamma   90.00
#
_symmetry.space_group_name_H-M   'P 1'
#
loop_
_entity.id
_entity.type
_entity.pdbx_description
1 polymer ?
#
loop_
_entity_poly.entity_id
_entity_poly.type
_entity_poly.pdbx_seq_one_letter_code
_entity_poly.pdbx_strand_id
1 'polypeptide(L)'
;MSFSHTGDAPPPLPRPLVAKARTPAPALPPPTVPPTGSPGAFLVELLIFNGSPFKDHWAYFVRSRADDDIGVKIHATGDVRNGFKFEVKRSHDLTNTSDIPTKRVSLQWVDAQHFKEDAMLNWGVEEIDERPVCGFEASAYKAKAPGKTLNAVEDKDSSGKKVILKDCQTWLVEAAGYLVEDRMFSPEVSIYLHAIKQ
;
A
#
# COMPACT_ATOMS: atom_id res chain seq x y z
N MET A 1 -43.86 3.34 -67.54
CA MET A 1 -42.48 3.85 -67.32
C MET A 1 -42.11 3.57 -65.87
N SER A 2 -41.37 2.47 -65.64
CA SER A 2 -40.93 2.07 -64.28
C SER A 2 -39.53 2.59 -64.04
N PHE A 3 -39.36 3.38 -63.02
CA PHE A 3 -38.04 3.84 -62.56
C PHE A 3 -37.53 2.87 -61.48
N SER A 4 -36.48 2.09 -61.80
CA SER A 4 -35.75 1.29 -60.82
C SER A 4 -34.75 2.18 -60.08
N HIS A 5 -34.95 2.32 -58.75
CA HIS A 5 -33.97 2.97 -57.87
C HIS A 5 -33.00 1.87 -57.39
N THR A 6 -31.77 1.90 -57.89
CA THR A 6 -30.64 1.17 -57.32
C THR A 6 -30.10 1.95 -56.14
N GLY A 7 -30.46 1.50 -54.93
CA GLY A 7 -29.91 2.07 -53.71
C GLY A 7 -28.49 1.57 -53.51
N ASP A 8 -27.51 2.47 -53.61
CA ASP A 8 -26.13 2.19 -53.22
C ASP A 8 -26.05 1.96 -51.68
N ALA A 9 -25.46 0.83 -51.28
CA ALA A 9 -25.22 0.51 -49.89
C ALA A 9 -24.12 1.47 -49.30
N PRO A 10 -24.27 1.95 -48.06
CA PRO A 10 -23.27 2.84 -47.47
C PRO A 10 -21.95 2.10 -47.27
N PRO A 11 -20.80 2.79 -47.38
CA PRO A 11 -19.48 2.20 -47.19
C PRO A 11 -19.30 1.63 -45.81
N PRO A 12 -18.55 0.51 -45.66
CA PRO A 12 -18.33 -0.12 -44.37
C PRO A 12 -17.54 0.81 -43.44
N LEU A 13 -17.93 0.87 -42.15
CA LEU A 13 -17.28 1.64 -41.11
C LEU A 13 -15.82 1.18 -40.93
N PRO A 14 -14.88 2.08 -40.70
CA PRO A 14 -13.48 1.72 -40.46
C PRO A 14 -13.36 0.86 -39.20
N ARG A 15 -12.59 -0.22 -39.31
CA ARG A 15 -12.32 -1.13 -38.16
C ARG A 15 -11.64 -0.35 -37.05
N PRO A 16 -12.03 -0.55 -35.77
CA PRO A 16 -11.33 0.07 -34.65
C PRO A 16 -9.89 -0.40 -34.65
N LEU A 17 -8.96 0.57 -34.56
CA LEU A 17 -7.54 0.29 -34.34
C LEU A 17 -7.40 -0.39 -32.98
N VAL A 18 -7.12 -1.70 -33.00
CA VAL A 18 -6.75 -2.44 -31.78
C VAL A 18 -5.43 -1.86 -31.29
N ALA A 19 -5.50 -1.05 -30.24
CA ALA A 19 -4.31 -0.56 -29.56
C ALA A 19 -3.50 -1.77 -29.12
N LYS A 20 -2.25 -1.91 -29.62
CA LYS A 20 -1.33 -2.94 -29.14
C LYS A 20 -1.24 -2.85 -27.63
N ALA A 21 -1.67 -3.90 -26.94
CA ALA A 21 -1.51 -4.03 -25.51
C ALA A 21 -0.01 -3.82 -25.20
N ARG A 22 0.30 -2.75 -24.44
CA ARG A 22 1.68 -2.53 -23.97
C ARG A 22 2.01 -3.70 -23.05
N THR A 23 3.02 -4.47 -23.39
CA THR A 23 3.59 -5.48 -22.49
C THR A 23 3.90 -4.78 -21.16
N PRO A 24 3.39 -5.27 -20.03
CA PRO A 24 3.74 -4.68 -18.73
C PRO A 24 5.26 -4.66 -18.58
N ALA A 25 5.82 -3.55 -18.13
CA ALA A 25 7.24 -3.49 -17.78
C ALA A 25 7.53 -4.58 -16.73
N PRO A 26 8.70 -5.25 -16.80
CA PRO A 26 9.07 -6.26 -15.81
C PRO A 26 8.99 -5.63 -14.42
N ALA A 27 8.27 -6.29 -13.50
CA ALA A 27 8.14 -5.82 -12.13
C ALA A 27 9.53 -5.81 -11.47
N LEU A 28 9.85 -4.73 -10.77
CA LEU A 28 11.10 -4.64 -10.01
C LEU A 28 11.14 -5.77 -8.97
N PRO A 29 12.24 -6.53 -8.86
CA PRO A 29 12.34 -7.57 -7.84
C PRO A 29 12.31 -6.96 -6.43
N PRO A 30 11.83 -7.70 -5.41
CA PRO A 30 11.85 -7.23 -4.04
C PRO A 30 13.30 -7.00 -3.56
N PRO A 31 13.49 -6.16 -2.51
CA PRO A 31 14.79 -5.98 -1.90
C PRO A 31 15.41 -7.31 -1.48
N THR A 32 16.72 -7.44 -1.64
CA THR A 32 17.44 -8.61 -1.14
C THR A 32 17.68 -8.46 0.36
N VAL A 33 16.98 -9.27 1.15
CA VAL A 33 17.09 -9.24 2.61
C VAL A 33 17.87 -10.47 3.08
N PRO A 34 18.95 -10.31 3.87
CA PRO A 34 19.68 -11.45 4.42
C PRO A 34 18.78 -12.28 5.37
N PRO A 35 19.04 -13.59 5.52
CA PRO A 35 18.20 -14.46 6.37
C PRO A 35 18.16 -14.03 7.84
N THR A 36 19.21 -13.35 8.31
CA THR A 36 19.33 -12.85 9.68
C THR A 36 19.76 -11.40 9.68
N GLY A 37 19.17 -10.59 10.58
CA GLY A 37 19.59 -9.20 10.83
C GLY A 37 20.71 -9.10 11.87
N SER A 38 21.13 -7.87 12.15
CA SER A 38 22.00 -7.57 13.30
C SER A 38 21.34 -8.01 14.60
N PRO A 39 22.12 -8.30 15.67
CA PRO A 39 21.55 -8.68 16.95
C PRO A 39 20.50 -7.67 17.44
N GLY A 40 19.30 -8.16 17.73
CA GLY A 40 18.19 -7.35 18.21
C GLY A 40 17.40 -6.62 17.12
N ALA A 41 17.81 -6.65 15.85
CA ALA A 41 17.06 -6.03 14.76
C ALA A 41 15.68 -6.67 14.55
N PHE A 42 14.76 -5.90 13.99
CA PHE A 42 13.41 -6.35 13.62
C PHE A 42 13.28 -6.44 12.10
N LEU A 43 12.69 -7.52 11.63
CA LEU A 43 12.34 -7.63 10.21
C LEU A 43 11.05 -6.84 9.95
N VAL A 44 11.14 -5.94 8.97
CA VAL A 44 9.97 -5.23 8.45
C VAL A 44 9.58 -5.86 7.13
N GLU A 45 8.30 -6.21 7.03
CA GLU A 45 7.69 -6.81 5.84
C GLU A 45 6.60 -5.91 5.28
N LEU A 46 6.33 -6.05 3.98
CA LEU A 46 5.11 -5.56 3.34
C LEU A 46 4.08 -6.69 3.33
N LEU A 47 2.92 -6.44 3.91
CA LEU A 47 1.75 -7.28 3.75
C LEU A 47 0.90 -6.73 2.61
N ILE A 48 0.49 -7.63 1.70
CA ILE A 48 -0.40 -7.31 0.58
C ILE A 48 -1.67 -8.14 0.75
N PHE A 49 -2.80 -7.45 0.78
CA PHE A 49 -4.13 -8.05 0.89
C PHE A 49 -4.88 -7.83 -0.41
N ASN A 50 -5.52 -8.88 -0.94
CA ASN A 50 -6.27 -8.78 -2.19
C ASN A 50 -7.42 -7.78 -2.06
N GLY A 51 -7.41 -6.75 -2.87
CA GLY A 51 -8.42 -5.70 -2.92
C GLY A 51 -9.42 -5.84 -4.09
N SER A 52 -9.34 -6.93 -4.87
CA SER A 52 -10.19 -7.11 -6.06
C SER A 52 -11.68 -6.88 -5.76
N PRO A 53 -12.40 -6.08 -6.55
CA PRO A 53 -12.04 -5.49 -7.85
C PRO A 53 -11.27 -4.16 -7.76
N PHE A 54 -10.88 -3.71 -6.59
CA PHE A 54 -10.11 -2.50 -6.37
C PHE A 54 -8.62 -2.81 -6.23
N LYS A 55 -7.83 -1.80 -5.89
CA LYS A 55 -6.41 -1.96 -5.57
C LYS A 55 -6.21 -2.77 -4.30
N ASP A 56 -5.10 -3.49 -4.24
CA ASP A 56 -4.67 -4.22 -3.06
C ASP A 56 -4.49 -3.29 -1.86
N HIS A 57 -4.83 -3.76 -0.67
CA HIS A 57 -4.51 -3.07 0.56
C HIS A 57 -3.10 -3.45 1.02
N TRP A 58 -2.32 -2.45 1.46
CA TRP A 58 -0.94 -2.61 1.92
C TRP A 58 -0.78 -2.20 3.37
N ALA A 59 0.09 -2.93 4.08
CA ALA A 59 0.49 -2.62 5.45
C ALA A 59 1.97 -2.94 5.66
N TYR A 60 2.66 -2.18 6.52
CA TYR A 60 3.90 -2.65 7.13
C TYR A 60 3.57 -3.66 8.22
N PHE A 61 4.44 -4.64 8.37
CA PHE A 61 4.42 -5.59 9.46
C PHE A 61 5.80 -5.66 10.08
N VAL A 62 5.90 -5.24 11.34
CA VAL A 62 7.11 -5.37 12.14
C VAL A 62 7.01 -6.68 12.89
N ARG A 63 7.78 -7.67 12.45
CA ARG A 63 7.72 -9.02 12.96
C ARG A 63 8.26 -9.10 14.39
N SER A 64 7.61 -9.82 15.28
CA SER A 64 8.15 -10.17 16.58
C SER A 64 9.43 -11.00 16.44
N ARG A 65 10.32 -10.89 17.41
CA ARG A 65 11.51 -11.74 17.47
C ARG A 65 11.23 -13.14 18.01
N ALA A 66 10.11 -13.30 18.70
CA ALA A 66 9.72 -14.57 19.29
C ALA A 66 8.90 -15.46 18.35
N ASP A 67 8.10 -14.83 17.47
CA ASP A 67 7.20 -15.55 16.56
C ASP A 67 7.08 -14.77 15.24
N ASP A 68 7.27 -15.47 14.12
CA ASP A 68 7.27 -14.90 12.78
C ASP A 68 5.89 -14.46 12.31
N ASP A 69 4.82 -14.97 12.89
CA ASP A 69 3.44 -14.69 12.54
C ASP A 69 2.79 -13.70 13.51
N ILE A 70 3.46 -13.36 14.61
CA ILE A 70 3.04 -12.31 15.53
C ILE A 70 3.86 -11.05 15.30
N GLY A 71 3.20 -9.89 15.32
CA GLY A 71 3.89 -8.62 15.12
C GLY A 71 2.99 -7.41 15.24
N VAL A 72 3.45 -6.32 14.68
CA VAL A 72 2.71 -5.04 14.65
C VAL A 72 2.38 -4.71 13.21
N LYS A 73 1.09 -4.64 12.90
CA LYS A 73 0.60 -4.20 11.59
C LYS A 73 0.34 -2.71 11.60
N ILE A 74 1.01 -1.96 10.71
CA ILE A 74 0.94 -0.50 10.62
C ILE A 74 0.44 -0.12 9.24
N HIS A 75 -0.68 0.59 9.15
CA HIS A 75 -1.29 0.93 7.87
C HIS A 75 -2.17 2.19 7.93
N ALA A 76 -2.56 2.69 6.76
CA ALA A 76 -3.68 3.61 6.63
C ALA A 76 -4.94 2.82 6.30
N THR A 77 -5.94 2.83 7.19
CA THR A 77 -7.23 2.17 7.02
C THR A 77 -8.33 3.18 6.70
N GLY A 78 -9.31 2.79 5.90
CA GLY A 78 -10.39 3.66 5.46
C GLY A 78 -10.71 3.48 3.99
N ASP A 79 -11.36 4.46 3.41
CA ASP A 79 -11.72 4.47 1.99
C ASP A 79 -11.63 5.88 1.38
N VAL A 80 -11.70 5.94 0.04
CA VAL A 80 -11.57 7.21 -0.71
C VAL A 80 -12.74 8.18 -0.52
N ARG A 81 -13.88 7.72 0.00
CA ARG A 81 -15.07 8.53 0.25
C ARG A 81 -15.04 9.20 1.61
N ASN A 82 -14.58 8.46 2.63
CA ASN A 82 -14.57 8.90 4.02
C ASN A 82 -13.20 9.41 4.46
N GLY A 83 -12.15 9.04 3.72
CA GLY A 83 -10.76 9.26 4.05
C GLY A 83 -10.15 8.08 4.80
N PHE A 84 -8.86 8.18 5.02
CA PHE A 84 -8.06 7.16 5.70
C PHE A 84 -7.57 7.69 7.04
N LYS A 85 -7.32 6.80 7.98
CA LYS A 85 -6.68 7.08 9.26
C LYS A 85 -5.49 6.15 9.45
N PHE A 86 -4.48 6.63 10.16
CA PHE A 86 -3.38 5.81 10.64
C PHE A 86 -3.88 4.83 11.68
N GLU A 87 -3.48 3.58 11.58
CA GLU A 87 -3.86 2.53 12.50
C GLU A 87 -2.68 1.57 12.74
N VAL A 88 -2.51 1.19 13.99
CA VAL A 88 -1.53 0.19 14.43
C VAL A 88 -2.29 -0.93 15.12
N LYS A 89 -2.15 -2.15 14.61
CA LYS A 89 -2.63 -3.36 15.30
C LYS A 89 -1.46 -3.99 16.03
N ARG A 90 -1.50 -3.94 17.34
CA ARG A 90 -0.48 -4.46 18.25
C ARG A 90 -0.70 -5.94 18.51
N SER A 91 0.37 -6.71 18.67
CA SER A 91 0.32 -8.17 18.85
C SER A 91 -0.61 -8.86 17.85
N HIS A 92 -0.60 -8.37 16.61
CA HIS A 92 -1.42 -8.93 15.54
C HIS A 92 -0.90 -10.31 15.15
N ASP A 93 -1.76 -11.32 15.26
CA ASP A 93 -1.46 -12.71 14.93
C ASP A 93 -2.02 -13.03 13.54
N LEU A 94 -1.12 -13.25 12.57
CA LEU A 94 -1.47 -13.57 11.18
C LEU A 94 -2.09 -14.98 11.03
N THR A 95 -1.95 -15.85 12.04
CA THR A 95 -2.56 -17.19 12.04
C THR A 95 -3.96 -17.20 12.61
N ASN A 96 -4.30 -16.20 13.43
CA ASN A 96 -5.59 -16.08 14.13
C ASN A 96 -6.36 -14.82 13.72
N THR A 97 -6.41 -14.53 12.42
CA THR A 97 -7.14 -13.39 11.87
C THR A 97 -7.94 -13.80 10.65
N SER A 98 -9.07 -13.12 10.42
CA SER A 98 -9.80 -13.23 9.14
C SER A 98 -9.15 -12.42 8.00
N ASP A 99 -8.22 -11.54 8.35
CA ASP A 99 -7.52 -10.62 7.43
C ASP A 99 -6.14 -11.20 7.06
N ILE A 100 -6.15 -12.26 6.25
CA ILE A 100 -4.94 -12.99 5.85
C ILE A 100 -4.31 -12.32 4.63
N PRO A 101 -3.02 -11.93 4.69
CA PRO A 101 -2.36 -11.35 3.53
C PRO A 101 -2.18 -12.40 2.42
N THR A 102 -2.41 -12.02 1.17
CA THR A 102 -2.14 -12.86 0.01
C THR A 102 -0.66 -12.98 -0.29
N LYS A 103 0.14 -12.03 0.20
CA LYS A 103 1.60 -12.02 0.04
C LYS A 103 2.27 -11.28 1.19
N ARG A 104 3.39 -11.84 1.66
CA ARG A 104 4.36 -11.20 2.57
C ARG A 104 5.65 -10.98 1.80
N VAL A 105 6.23 -9.79 1.88
CA VAL A 105 7.49 -9.44 1.23
C VAL A 105 8.42 -8.84 2.26
N SER A 106 9.53 -9.51 2.55
CA SER A 106 10.56 -8.95 3.41
C SER A 106 11.16 -7.70 2.77
N LEU A 107 11.17 -6.59 3.51
CA LEU A 107 11.70 -5.32 3.04
C LEU A 107 13.10 -5.06 3.54
N GLN A 108 13.29 -5.12 4.86
CA GLN A 108 14.59 -4.83 5.49
C GLN A 108 14.60 -5.21 6.97
N TRP A 109 15.78 -5.57 7.48
CA TRP A 109 16.08 -5.57 8.91
C TRP A 109 16.36 -4.15 9.36
N VAL A 110 15.69 -3.70 10.42
CA VAL A 110 15.82 -2.36 10.99
C VAL A 110 16.36 -2.47 12.40
N ASP A 111 17.29 -1.59 12.76
CA ASP A 111 18.00 -1.60 14.04
C ASP A 111 17.06 -1.50 15.24
N ALA A 112 17.38 -2.25 16.31
CA ALA A 112 16.62 -2.31 17.55
C ALA A 112 16.37 -0.95 18.21
N GLN A 113 17.28 0.01 18.05
CA GLN A 113 17.17 1.34 18.65
C GLN A 113 15.91 2.11 18.25
N HIS A 114 15.31 1.76 17.09
CA HIS A 114 14.10 2.40 16.58
C HIS A 114 12.81 1.80 17.12
N PHE A 115 12.91 0.76 17.93
CA PHE A 115 11.78 0.01 18.44
C PHE A 115 11.72 -0.03 19.96
N LYS A 116 10.53 -0.27 20.50
CA LYS A 116 10.24 -0.56 21.91
C LYS A 116 9.35 -1.78 21.94
N GLU A 117 9.95 -2.98 21.90
CA GLU A 117 9.24 -4.23 21.65
C GLU A 117 8.03 -4.43 22.57
N ASP A 118 8.22 -4.28 23.88
CA ASP A 118 7.11 -4.47 24.84
C ASP A 118 5.94 -3.52 24.59
N ALA A 119 6.23 -2.25 24.29
CA ALA A 119 5.19 -1.26 24.00
C ALA A 119 4.54 -1.49 22.63
N MET A 120 5.34 -1.85 21.62
CA MET A 120 4.83 -2.18 20.29
C MET A 120 3.89 -3.38 20.30
N LEU A 121 4.30 -4.44 21.01
CA LEU A 121 3.53 -5.66 21.16
C LEU A 121 2.49 -5.56 22.28
N ASN A 122 2.35 -4.41 22.94
CA ASN A 122 1.41 -4.21 24.03
C ASN A 122 1.41 -5.38 25.04
N TRP A 123 2.64 -5.81 25.43
CA TRP A 123 2.87 -6.96 26.32
C TRP A 123 2.12 -8.24 25.92
N GLY A 124 1.94 -8.46 24.61
CA GLY A 124 1.27 -9.64 24.07
C GLY A 124 -0.27 -9.50 23.99
N VAL A 125 -0.82 -8.34 24.29
CA VAL A 125 -2.27 -8.10 24.22
C VAL A 125 -2.61 -7.46 22.88
N GLU A 126 -3.51 -8.08 22.13
CA GLU A 126 -4.00 -7.51 20.86
C GLU A 126 -4.78 -6.21 21.12
N GLU A 127 -4.41 -5.13 20.42
CA GLU A 127 -5.04 -3.82 20.53
C GLU A 127 -4.95 -3.07 19.21
N ILE A 128 -5.96 -2.25 18.94
CA ILE A 128 -5.96 -1.27 17.85
C ILE A 128 -5.63 0.10 18.43
N ASP A 129 -4.56 0.71 17.95
CA ASP A 129 -4.05 2.00 18.40
C ASP A 129 -3.87 2.95 17.22
N GLU A 130 -3.92 4.24 17.48
CA GLU A 130 -3.70 5.30 16.47
C GLU A 130 -2.46 6.16 16.82
N ARG A 131 -1.73 5.80 17.88
CA ARG A 131 -0.59 6.57 18.40
C ARG A 131 0.70 5.79 18.29
N PRO A 132 1.77 6.41 17.77
CA PRO A 132 3.10 5.83 17.78
C PRO A 132 3.65 5.63 19.20
N VAL A 133 4.31 4.50 19.45
CA VAL A 133 5.00 4.23 20.73
C VAL A 133 6.51 4.04 20.55
N CYS A 134 6.99 3.98 19.32
CA CYS A 134 8.41 3.83 19.01
C CYS A 134 8.83 4.73 17.83
N GLY A 135 10.16 4.83 17.60
CA GLY A 135 10.72 5.67 16.55
C GLY A 135 10.25 5.29 15.15
N PHE A 136 10.18 3.99 14.86
CA PHE A 136 9.70 3.50 13.55
C PHE A 136 8.26 3.93 13.27
N GLU A 137 7.36 3.70 14.22
CA GLU A 137 5.96 4.13 14.09
C GLU A 137 5.84 5.66 13.96
N ALA A 138 6.63 6.41 14.75
CA ALA A 138 6.62 7.87 14.70
C ALA A 138 7.12 8.42 13.36
N SER A 139 8.09 7.76 12.74
CA SER A 139 8.56 8.11 11.40
C SER A 139 7.48 7.83 10.34
N ALA A 140 6.85 6.66 10.37
CA ALA A 140 5.75 6.32 9.46
C ALA A 140 4.54 7.27 9.64
N TYR A 141 4.27 7.71 10.86
CA TYR A 141 3.18 8.64 11.20
C TYR A 141 3.36 10.04 10.63
N LYS A 142 4.60 10.44 10.24
CA LYS A 142 4.84 11.72 9.54
C LYS A 142 4.08 11.79 8.22
N ALA A 143 3.90 10.66 7.55
CA ALA A 143 3.03 10.57 6.38
C ALA A 143 1.58 10.75 6.82
N LYS A 144 0.92 11.78 6.30
CA LYS A 144 -0.49 12.02 6.62
C LYS A 144 -1.36 10.99 5.91
N ALA A 145 -2.20 10.29 6.66
CA ALA A 145 -3.22 9.44 6.06
C ALA A 145 -4.08 10.27 5.08
N PRO A 146 -4.36 9.74 3.88
CA PRO A 146 -5.10 10.47 2.87
C PRO A 146 -6.50 10.86 3.36
N GLY A 147 -6.85 12.13 3.24
CA GLY A 147 -8.22 12.58 3.47
C GLY A 147 -9.18 12.07 2.39
N LYS A 148 -10.44 12.48 2.46
CA LYS A 148 -11.44 12.24 1.41
C LYS A 148 -10.92 12.75 0.06
N THR A 149 -10.78 11.85 -0.92
CA THR A 149 -10.27 12.18 -2.25
C THR A 149 -11.32 12.03 -3.36
N LEU A 150 -12.45 11.40 -3.05
CA LEU A 150 -13.60 11.32 -3.95
C LEU A 150 -14.58 12.42 -3.57
N ASN A 151 -14.74 13.41 -4.45
CA ASN A 151 -15.74 14.46 -4.26
C ASN A 151 -17.14 13.84 -4.38
N ALA A 152 -18.04 14.20 -3.48
CA ALA A 152 -19.46 13.94 -3.69
C ALA A 152 -19.92 14.76 -4.91
N VAL A 153 -20.96 14.27 -5.61
CA VAL A 153 -21.56 14.97 -6.79
C VAL A 153 -22.00 16.41 -6.46
N GLU A 154 -22.10 16.73 -5.18
CA GLU A 154 -22.49 18.02 -4.63
C GLU A 154 -21.33 19.03 -4.49
N ASP A 155 -20.08 18.59 -4.58
CA ASP A 155 -18.90 19.47 -4.53
C ASP A 155 -18.69 20.14 -5.90
N LYS A 156 -19.40 21.26 -6.14
CA LYS A 156 -19.49 21.97 -7.44
C LYS A 156 -18.23 22.72 -7.89
N ASP A 157 -17.11 22.60 -7.23
CA ASP A 157 -15.83 23.22 -7.65
C ASP A 157 -14.93 22.27 -8.43
N SER A 158 -15.46 21.67 -9.48
CA SER A 158 -14.66 20.90 -10.43
C SER A 158 -14.01 21.82 -11.48
N SER A 159 -12.95 22.50 -11.09
CA SER A 159 -11.99 23.01 -12.06
C SER A 159 -11.32 21.81 -12.72
N GLY A 160 -11.80 21.27 -13.81
CA GLY A 160 -11.30 20.16 -14.66
C GLY A 160 -9.93 19.48 -14.37
N LYS A 161 -9.39 19.60 -13.17
CA LYS A 161 -8.15 19.01 -12.73
C LYS A 161 -8.38 17.53 -12.41
N LYS A 162 -7.59 16.67 -13.04
CA LYS A 162 -7.56 15.23 -12.75
C LYS A 162 -7.28 15.03 -11.25
N VAL A 163 -8.28 14.57 -10.51
CA VAL A 163 -8.13 14.23 -9.09
C VAL A 163 -7.24 13.00 -8.98
N ILE A 164 -6.10 13.14 -8.33
CA ILE A 164 -5.23 12.00 -7.99
C ILE A 164 -5.82 11.35 -6.74
N LEU A 165 -6.39 10.16 -6.90
CA LEU A 165 -6.90 9.39 -5.77
C LEU A 165 -5.71 8.90 -4.92
N LYS A 166 -5.63 9.38 -3.69
CA LYS A 166 -4.70 8.87 -2.69
C LYS A 166 -5.37 7.76 -1.88
N ASP A 167 -4.61 6.71 -1.60
CA ASP A 167 -5.06 5.48 -0.94
C ASP A 167 -4.04 4.99 0.09
N CYS A 168 -4.27 3.82 0.69
CA CYS A 168 -3.34 3.19 1.63
C CYS A 168 -1.96 2.93 1.04
N GLN A 169 -1.86 2.59 -0.26
CA GLN A 169 -0.58 2.39 -0.94
C GLN A 169 0.17 3.73 -1.09
N THR A 170 -0.55 4.83 -1.37
CA THR A 170 0.04 6.16 -1.42
C THR A 170 0.64 6.54 -0.07
N TRP A 171 -0.10 6.32 1.01
CA TRP A 171 0.39 6.57 2.36
C TRP A 171 1.65 5.74 2.68
N LEU A 172 1.63 4.45 2.35
CA LEU A 172 2.74 3.54 2.64
C LEU A 172 4.02 3.95 1.90
N VAL A 173 3.91 4.37 0.63
CA VAL A 173 5.04 4.87 -0.16
C VAL A 173 5.55 6.22 0.39
N GLU A 174 4.66 7.14 0.79
CA GLU A 174 5.04 8.40 1.43
C GLU A 174 5.75 8.13 2.78
N ALA A 175 5.25 7.19 3.58
CA ALA A 175 5.88 6.76 4.84
C ALA A 175 7.27 6.16 4.63
N ALA A 176 7.48 5.38 3.54
CA ALA A 176 8.80 4.89 3.19
C ALA A 176 9.82 6.01 2.96
N GLY A 177 9.39 7.14 2.39
CA GLY A 177 10.24 8.32 2.22
C GLY A 177 10.76 8.86 3.56
N TYR A 178 9.87 9.04 4.55
CA TYR A 178 10.26 9.46 5.89
C TYR A 178 11.15 8.45 6.63
N LEU A 179 10.87 7.15 6.44
CA LEU A 179 11.71 6.09 7.00
C LEU A 179 13.13 6.09 6.40
N VAL A 180 13.29 6.48 5.14
CA VAL A 180 14.61 6.69 4.50
C VAL A 180 15.28 7.94 5.06
N GLU A 181 14.57 9.06 5.18
CA GLU A 181 15.08 10.32 5.76
C GLU A 181 15.60 10.11 7.18
N ASP A 182 14.86 9.34 7.99
CA ASP A 182 15.22 8.98 9.37
C ASP A 182 16.23 7.81 9.45
N ARG A 183 16.76 7.33 8.30
CA ARG A 183 17.78 6.27 8.19
C ARG A 183 17.35 4.91 8.74
N MET A 184 16.07 4.64 8.74
CA MET A 184 15.51 3.34 9.11
C MET A 184 15.36 2.41 7.91
N PHE A 185 15.03 2.95 6.73
CA PHE A 185 15.04 2.21 5.47
C PHE A 185 16.18 2.65 4.56
N SER A 186 16.65 1.73 3.73
CA SER A 186 17.48 2.04 2.59
C SER A 186 16.65 2.66 1.45
N PRO A 187 17.25 3.48 0.57
CA PRO A 187 16.56 4.01 -0.60
C PRO A 187 15.95 2.93 -1.49
N GLU A 188 16.56 1.74 -1.55
CA GLU A 188 16.08 0.60 -2.34
C GLU A 188 14.67 0.16 -1.94
N VAL A 189 14.35 0.16 -0.65
CA VAL A 189 13.01 -0.18 -0.15
C VAL A 189 11.98 0.82 -0.68
N SER A 190 12.27 2.11 -0.60
CA SER A 190 11.37 3.15 -1.09
C SER A 190 11.19 3.07 -2.61
N ILE A 191 12.26 2.84 -3.36
CA ILE A 191 12.22 2.67 -4.82
C ILE A 191 11.36 1.46 -5.18
N TYR A 192 11.54 0.32 -4.50
CA TYR A 192 10.75 -0.88 -4.71
C TYR A 192 9.26 -0.63 -4.47
N LEU A 193 8.90 -0.07 -3.32
CA LEU A 193 7.50 0.21 -2.96
C LEU A 193 6.84 1.17 -3.96
N HIS A 194 7.59 2.18 -4.42
CA HIS A 194 7.11 3.10 -5.44
C HIS A 194 6.87 2.41 -6.79
N ALA A 195 7.76 1.48 -7.18
CA ALA A 195 7.70 0.78 -8.47
C ALA A 195 6.55 -0.22 -8.56
N ILE A 196 6.16 -0.85 -7.43
CA ILE A 196 5.07 -1.85 -7.40
C ILE A 196 3.69 -1.25 -7.07
N LYS A 197 3.62 0.04 -6.73
CA LYS A 197 2.36 0.74 -6.44
C LYS A 197 1.42 0.68 -7.64
N GLN A 198 0.17 0.29 -7.39
CA GLN A 198 -0.91 0.17 -8.39
C GLN A 198 -1.55 1.52 -8.74
#